data_e2cb76e5ab52d27f64a573299dd0b5fd
#
_entry.id   e2cb76e5ab52d27f64a573299dd0b5fd
#
_cell.length_a   1.000
_cell.length_b   1.000
_cell.length_c   1.000
_cell.angle_alpha   90.00
_cell.angle_beta   90.00
_cell.angle_gamma   90.00
#
_symmetry.space_group_name_H-M   'P 1'
#
loop_
_entity.id
_entity.type
_entity.pdbx_description
1 polymer ?
#
loop_
_entity_poly.entity_id
_entity_poly.type
_entity_poly.pdbx_seq_one_letter_code
_entity_poly.pdbx_strand_id
1 'polypeptide(L)'
;VNASLAIERSNGIENINASPAKRKQANSLMNEATASRNVYEREIHAVLPRVLALFDDNPISRTRGLGDRVYWSWKLIDYANATPQGLIHGLALLATSGKLPWNIERASIVARIDAAIEATRRQCAADGSLVEAFPNEKSFCVTALIAFDILCAADALVGDVDAATLARWRGVVAPMIAFLVKYDETHAIISNHLATAAAALSRWTEHCDDDHARRRTREILDIILRHQSDEGWFMEYDGADPGYETLGLGYLADIFVRHPSDDLRAALGRSLRFLAYAAHPDGSFGGMYGSRNTRFIYPAALELLAGDFPAAAALAGFARRSIQARTVPTLSTMDDPNLAPMFNSYCRAFCSGPVRDIRPAETLPCQSSERWRLSFAGAGLHIDNDRTHYTIVSTLKGGVVCHFNKDDRMPRSRIDAGVAIDVGGRIFTTQAPSRQNRIEIDADRLIVESEFVAAISEQQTPFKMIVLRMLSLTVFRSRALLEIVKRMLVRRLITNKSTAGIRNRRTITFGPDPAISDDLPGSKDLRRIVTDRPFRSIHMASSGYWQIGDDRP
;
A
#
# COMPACT_ATOMS: atom_id res chain seq x y z
N VAL A 1 -23.19 24.56 15.13
CA VAL A 1 -23.69 25.46 14.06
C VAL A 1 -23.06 26.86 14.18
N ASN A 2 -22.77 27.35 15.39
CA ASN A 2 -22.25 28.72 15.57
C ASN A 2 -20.71 28.86 15.44
N ALA A 3 -19.93 27.80 15.52
CA ALA A 3 -18.48 27.84 15.35
C ALA A 3 -18.05 27.83 13.87
N SER A 4 -18.84 27.22 13.00
CA SER A 4 -18.57 27.16 11.56
C SER A 4 -18.72 28.50 10.85
N LEU A 5 -19.65 29.34 11.31
CA LEU A 5 -19.90 30.68 10.72
C LEU A 5 -18.86 31.74 11.11
N ALA A 6 -18.15 31.56 12.23
CA ALA A 6 -17.09 32.48 12.66
C ALA A 6 -15.79 32.26 11.89
N ILE A 7 -15.50 31.02 11.46
CA ILE A 7 -14.31 30.67 10.67
C ILE A 7 -14.45 31.14 9.19
N GLU A 8 -15.66 31.14 8.64
CA GLU A 8 -15.89 31.65 7.27
C GLU A 8 -15.69 33.16 7.13
N ARG A 9 -15.92 33.95 8.21
CA ARG A 9 -15.70 35.39 8.19
C ARG A 9 -14.24 35.83 8.30
N SER A 10 -13.38 35.04 8.97
CA SER A 10 -11.96 35.41 9.12
C SER A 10 -11.15 35.11 7.83
N ASN A 11 -11.46 34.04 7.13
CA ASN A 11 -10.76 33.66 5.89
C ASN A 11 -11.16 34.46 4.65
N GLY A 12 -12.30 35.16 4.69
CA GLY A 12 -12.75 36.04 3.61
C GLY A 12 -11.99 37.37 3.54
N ILE A 13 -11.38 37.81 4.64
CA ILE A 13 -10.75 39.15 4.74
C ILE A 13 -9.28 39.10 4.26
N GLU A 14 -8.55 38.04 4.44
CA GLU A 14 -7.16 37.94 3.95
C GLU A 14 -7.05 37.83 2.41
N ASN A 15 -8.05 37.28 1.75
CA ASN A 15 -8.06 37.17 0.28
C ASN A 15 -8.41 38.48 -0.47
N ILE A 16 -8.91 39.47 0.24
CA ILE A 16 -9.29 40.76 -0.39
C ILE A 16 -8.05 41.63 -0.70
N ASN A 17 -6.94 41.43 0.01
CA ASN A 17 -5.72 42.23 -0.10
C ASN A 17 -4.61 41.63 -1.00
N ALA A 18 -4.84 40.47 -1.63
CA ALA A 18 -3.87 39.88 -2.55
C ALA A 18 -3.86 40.61 -3.89
N SER A 19 -2.67 40.90 -4.43
CA SER A 19 -2.52 41.54 -5.73
C SER A 19 -3.21 40.75 -6.86
N PRO A 20 -3.71 41.41 -7.94
CA PRO A 20 -4.38 40.72 -9.05
C PRO A 20 -3.55 39.56 -9.65
N ALA A 21 -2.22 39.68 -9.66
CA ALA A 21 -1.30 38.63 -10.12
C ALA A 21 -1.32 37.41 -9.19
N LYS A 22 -1.29 37.60 -7.87
CA LYS A 22 -1.36 36.51 -6.88
C LYS A 22 -2.73 35.82 -6.91
N ARG A 23 -3.81 36.53 -7.11
CA ARG A 23 -5.16 35.96 -7.30
C ARG A 23 -5.25 35.12 -8.58
N LYS A 24 -4.68 35.63 -9.68
CA LYS A 24 -4.66 34.92 -10.96
C LYS A 24 -3.82 33.63 -10.87
N GLN A 25 -2.70 33.67 -10.18
CA GLN A 25 -1.85 32.51 -9.92
C GLN A 25 -2.54 31.50 -9.01
N ALA A 26 -3.18 31.93 -7.92
CA ALA A 26 -3.94 31.05 -7.02
C ALA A 26 -5.12 30.38 -7.73
N ASN A 27 -5.87 31.15 -8.56
CA ASN A 27 -6.96 30.60 -9.36
C ASN A 27 -6.48 29.62 -10.44
N SER A 28 -5.33 29.89 -11.08
CA SER A 28 -4.71 28.96 -12.04
C SER A 28 -4.33 27.64 -11.34
N LEU A 29 -3.65 27.71 -10.19
CA LEU A 29 -3.28 26.53 -9.39
C LEU A 29 -4.51 25.74 -8.89
N MET A 30 -5.56 26.46 -8.46
CA MET A 30 -6.83 25.80 -8.07
C MET A 30 -7.52 25.12 -9.25
N ASN A 31 -7.54 25.76 -10.44
CA ASN A 31 -8.13 25.17 -11.64
C ASN A 31 -7.32 23.95 -12.12
N GLU A 32 -5.99 24.01 -12.09
CA GLU A 32 -5.11 22.89 -12.39
C GLU A 32 -5.28 21.73 -11.39
N ALA A 33 -5.37 22.04 -10.10
CA ALA A 33 -5.62 21.02 -9.07
C ALA A 33 -6.99 20.36 -9.24
N THR A 34 -8.03 21.13 -9.58
CA THR A 34 -9.37 20.62 -9.84
C THR A 34 -9.42 19.78 -11.11
N ALA A 35 -8.83 20.26 -12.21
CA ALA A 35 -8.74 19.51 -13.46
C ALA A 35 -7.91 18.23 -13.31
N SER A 36 -6.83 18.24 -12.50
CA SER A 36 -6.00 17.08 -12.28
C SER A 36 -6.63 16.03 -11.36
N ARG A 37 -7.62 16.38 -10.52
CA ARG A 37 -8.40 15.42 -9.73
C ARG A 37 -9.39 14.61 -10.55
N ASN A 38 -9.74 15.03 -11.75
CA ASN A 38 -10.56 14.25 -12.69
C ASN A 38 -9.88 12.93 -13.08
N VAL A 39 -8.58 12.72 -12.78
CA VAL A 39 -7.93 11.44 -12.98
C VAL A 39 -8.49 10.37 -12.05
N TYR A 40 -8.74 10.70 -10.79
CA TYR A 40 -9.35 9.77 -9.82
C TYR A 40 -10.77 9.41 -10.23
N GLU A 41 -11.56 10.40 -10.63
CA GLU A 41 -12.92 10.20 -11.12
C GLU A 41 -12.97 9.19 -12.27
N ARG A 42 -12.12 9.40 -13.28
CA ARG A 42 -12.04 8.50 -14.44
C ARG A 42 -11.70 7.07 -14.06
N GLU A 43 -10.69 6.87 -13.22
CA GLU A 43 -10.30 5.53 -12.75
C GLU A 43 -11.41 4.88 -11.90
N ILE A 44 -12.03 5.63 -10.99
CA ILE A 44 -13.15 5.16 -10.16
C ILE A 44 -14.33 4.75 -11.04
N HIS A 45 -14.77 5.62 -11.95
CA HIS A 45 -15.94 5.34 -12.80
C HIS A 45 -15.69 4.16 -13.75
N ALA A 46 -14.45 3.99 -14.23
CA ALA A 46 -14.08 2.85 -15.08
C ALA A 46 -14.18 1.50 -14.36
N VAL A 47 -13.86 1.43 -13.05
CA VAL A 47 -13.91 0.19 -12.29
C VAL A 47 -15.20 -0.01 -11.50
N LEU A 48 -16.04 1.02 -11.35
CA LEU A 48 -17.25 0.96 -10.53
C LEU A 48 -18.22 -0.17 -10.94
N PRO A 49 -18.46 -0.46 -12.23
CA PRO A 49 -19.27 -1.63 -12.62
C PRO A 49 -18.70 -2.95 -12.09
N ARG A 50 -17.34 -3.11 -12.11
CA ARG A 50 -16.67 -4.28 -11.55
C ARG A 50 -16.82 -4.32 -10.02
N VAL A 51 -16.64 -3.21 -9.33
CA VAL A 51 -16.84 -3.09 -7.88
C VAL A 51 -18.23 -3.52 -7.48
N LEU A 52 -19.25 -3.01 -8.17
CA LEU A 52 -20.67 -3.38 -7.88
C LEU A 52 -20.96 -4.86 -8.20
N ALA A 53 -20.32 -5.42 -9.23
CA ALA A 53 -20.48 -6.82 -9.63
C ALA A 53 -19.79 -7.82 -8.69
N LEU A 54 -18.89 -7.38 -7.80
CA LEU A 54 -18.31 -8.24 -6.77
C LEU A 54 -19.33 -8.67 -5.72
N PHE A 55 -20.32 -7.82 -5.42
CA PHE A 55 -21.34 -8.09 -4.40
C PHE A 55 -22.52 -8.91 -4.94
N ASP A 56 -22.93 -9.90 -4.16
CA ASP A 56 -24.19 -10.61 -4.41
C ASP A 56 -25.37 -9.71 -4.06
N ASP A 57 -26.12 -9.27 -5.06
CA ASP A 57 -27.29 -8.39 -4.92
C ASP A 57 -28.62 -9.13 -5.01
N ASN A 58 -28.60 -10.45 -5.09
CA ASN A 58 -29.83 -11.24 -5.17
C ASN A 58 -30.58 -11.23 -3.82
N PRO A 59 -31.83 -10.66 -3.76
CA PRO A 59 -32.54 -10.47 -2.50
C PRO A 59 -32.89 -11.76 -1.77
N ILE A 60 -32.97 -12.88 -2.48
CA ILE A 60 -33.30 -14.20 -1.90
C ILE A 60 -32.07 -15.05 -1.61
N SER A 61 -30.87 -14.57 -1.95
CA SER A 61 -29.63 -15.31 -1.75
C SER A 61 -29.21 -15.31 -0.28
N ARG A 62 -28.74 -16.46 0.20
CA ARG A 62 -28.09 -16.57 1.52
C ARG A 62 -26.77 -15.80 1.60
N THR A 63 -26.17 -15.52 0.44
CA THR A 63 -24.90 -14.79 0.30
C THR A 63 -25.08 -13.31 -0.06
N ARG A 64 -26.33 -12.81 -0.03
CA ARG A 64 -26.61 -11.40 -0.31
C ARG A 64 -25.71 -10.47 0.48
N GLY A 65 -25.06 -9.52 -0.20
CA GLY A 65 -24.11 -8.56 0.34
C GLY A 65 -22.66 -9.07 0.46
N LEU A 66 -22.36 -10.35 0.14
CA LEU A 66 -20.98 -10.82 0.09
C LEU A 66 -20.25 -10.28 -1.13
N GLY A 67 -19.06 -9.71 -0.93
CA GLY A 67 -18.23 -9.11 -1.96
C GLY A 67 -17.26 -10.07 -2.65
N ASP A 68 -17.11 -11.30 -2.16
CA ASP A 68 -16.27 -12.31 -2.80
C ASP A 68 -17.03 -13.07 -3.88
N ARG A 69 -16.91 -12.58 -5.14
CA ARG A 69 -17.58 -13.16 -6.29
C ARG A 69 -17.12 -14.59 -6.60
N VAL A 70 -15.89 -14.97 -6.28
CA VAL A 70 -15.39 -16.33 -6.50
C VAL A 70 -16.16 -17.31 -5.59
N TYR A 71 -16.40 -16.91 -4.34
CA TYR A 71 -17.16 -17.72 -3.39
C TYR A 71 -18.63 -17.83 -3.77
N TRP A 72 -19.34 -16.71 -3.90
CA TRP A 72 -20.80 -16.75 -4.02
C TRP A 72 -21.31 -17.08 -5.42
N SER A 73 -20.56 -16.69 -6.47
CA SER A 73 -20.97 -16.89 -7.88
C SER A 73 -20.43 -18.20 -8.46
N TRP A 74 -19.09 -18.39 -8.39
CA TRP A 74 -18.45 -19.59 -8.94
C TRP A 74 -18.67 -20.83 -8.06
N LYS A 75 -18.78 -20.65 -6.73
CA LYS A 75 -19.03 -21.73 -5.74
C LYS A 75 -17.97 -22.85 -5.75
N LEU A 76 -16.76 -22.52 -6.13
CA LEU A 76 -15.64 -23.47 -6.22
C LEU A 76 -14.67 -23.38 -5.04
N ILE A 77 -14.88 -22.46 -4.12
CA ILE A 77 -14.13 -22.30 -2.88
C ILE A 77 -15.08 -22.43 -1.68
N ASP A 78 -14.53 -22.87 -0.55
CA ASP A 78 -15.28 -23.26 0.66
C ASP A 78 -15.28 -22.18 1.75
N TYR A 79 -14.75 -20.98 1.47
CA TYR A 79 -14.75 -19.82 2.36
C TYR A 79 -14.84 -18.53 1.53
N ALA A 80 -15.33 -17.47 2.15
CA ALA A 80 -15.36 -16.15 1.52
C ALA A 80 -14.23 -15.27 2.07
N ASN A 81 -13.42 -14.70 1.18
CA ASN A 81 -12.48 -13.64 1.53
C ASN A 81 -13.28 -12.39 1.94
N ALA A 82 -12.98 -11.83 3.12
CA ALA A 82 -13.69 -10.67 3.62
C ALA A 82 -13.16 -9.33 3.08
N THR A 83 -11.99 -9.29 2.46
CA THR A 83 -11.36 -8.04 1.97
C THR A 83 -12.28 -7.20 1.07
N PRO A 84 -13.04 -7.77 0.11
CA PRO A 84 -13.94 -6.99 -0.74
C PRO A 84 -15.06 -6.26 0.02
N GLN A 85 -15.40 -6.68 1.25
CA GLN A 85 -16.40 -5.98 2.07
C GLN A 85 -15.99 -4.53 2.36
N GLY A 86 -14.66 -4.22 2.39
CA GLY A 86 -14.14 -2.88 2.58
C GLY A 86 -14.51 -1.88 1.49
N LEU A 87 -14.88 -2.32 0.29
CA LEU A 87 -15.29 -1.44 -0.82
C LEU A 87 -16.45 -0.49 -0.45
N ILE A 88 -17.21 -0.82 0.60
CA ILE A 88 -18.32 0.01 1.09
C ILE A 88 -17.89 1.41 1.52
N HIS A 89 -16.65 1.59 2.01
CA HIS A 89 -16.15 2.90 2.39
C HIS A 89 -16.10 3.85 1.19
N GLY A 90 -15.45 3.43 0.10
CA GLY A 90 -15.41 4.22 -1.12
C GLY A 90 -16.81 4.47 -1.71
N LEU A 91 -17.68 3.47 -1.70
CA LEU A 91 -19.08 3.61 -2.15
C LEU A 91 -19.85 4.63 -1.31
N ALA A 92 -19.68 4.65 0.02
CA ALA A 92 -20.28 5.63 0.91
C ALA A 92 -19.81 7.05 0.59
N LEU A 93 -18.49 7.25 0.40
CA LEU A 93 -17.94 8.54 0.03
C LEU A 93 -18.50 9.06 -1.30
N LEU A 94 -18.59 8.21 -2.32
CA LEU A 94 -19.17 8.60 -3.62
C LEU A 94 -20.65 8.97 -3.49
N ALA A 95 -21.41 8.21 -2.71
CA ALA A 95 -22.84 8.46 -2.50
C ALA A 95 -23.10 9.80 -1.80
N THR A 96 -22.31 10.13 -0.77
CA THR A 96 -22.53 11.33 0.04
C THR A 96 -21.95 12.61 -0.58
N SER A 97 -20.89 12.48 -1.39
CA SER A 97 -20.26 13.62 -2.07
C SER A 97 -20.94 14.03 -3.38
N GLY A 98 -22.00 13.32 -3.82
CA GLY A 98 -22.66 13.57 -5.10
C GLY A 98 -21.81 13.22 -6.33
N LYS A 99 -20.83 12.29 -6.17
CA LYS A 99 -19.87 11.92 -7.21
C LYS A 99 -20.13 10.53 -7.83
N LEU A 100 -21.31 10.01 -7.62
CA LEU A 100 -21.79 8.82 -8.35
C LEU A 100 -22.07 9.19 -9.81
N PRO A 101 -21.87 8.27 -10.77
CA PRO A 101 -22.38 8.41 -12.12
C PRO A 101 -23.89 8.68 -12.11
N TRP A 102 -24.36 9.54 -13.04
CA TRP A 102 -25.75 10.01 -13.12
C TRP A 102 -26.81 8.89 -13.19
N ASN A 103 -26.44 7.72 -13.67
CA ASN A 103 -27.30 6.54 -13.82
C ASN A 103 -27.30 5.59 -12.62
N ILE A 104 -26.63 5.96 -11.51
CA ILE A 104 -26.59 5.17 -10.27
C ILE A 104 -27.29 5.94 -9.17
N GLU A 105 -28.37 5.36 -8.67
CA GLU A 105 -29.16 5.95 -7.59
C GLU A 105 -28.47 5.79 -6.24
N ARG A 106 -28.36 6.88 -5.48
CA ARG A 106 -27.79 6.92 -4.15
C ARG A 106 -28.44 5.89 -3.21
N ALA A 107 -29.76 5.80 -3.21
CA ALA A 107 -30.51 4.87 -2.36
C ALA A 107 -30.13 3.41 -2.63
N SER A 108 -29.87 3.05 -3.89
CA SER A 108 -29.39 1.71 -4.27
C SER A 108 -28.00 1.41 -3.68
N ILE A 109 -27.09 2.39 -3.67
CA ILE A 109 -25.76 2.23 -3.07
C ILE A 109 -25.88 2.08 -1.55
N VAL A 110 -26.69 2.89 -0.87
CA VAL A 110 -26.91 2.77 0.58
C VAL A 110 -27.49 1.40 0.95
N ALA A 111 -28.45 0.88 0.18
CA ALA A 111 -29.00 -0.46 0.40
C ALA A 111 -27.96 -1.58 0.19
N ARG A 112 -27.05 -1.44 -0.78
CA ARG A 112 -25.91 -2.36 -1.00
C ARG A 112 -24.92 -2.33 0.15
N ILE A 113 -24.60 -1.14 0.67
CA ILE A 113 -23.73 -0.96 1.83
C ILE A 113 -24.32 -1.66 3.05
N ASP A 114 -25.61 -1.46 3.31
CA ASP A 114 -26.31 -2.12 4.42
C ASP A 114 -26.28 -3.66 4.29
N ALA A 115 -26.57 -4.18 3.10
CA ALA A 115 -26.49 -5.60 2.82
C ALA A 115 -25.07 -6.17 2.99
N ALA A 116 -24.03 -5.40 2.61
CA ALA A 116 -22.64 -5.81 2.76
C ALA A 116 -22.19 -5.82 4.22
N ILE A 117 -22.59 -4.85 5.03
CA ILE A 117 -22.33 -4.84 6.48
C ILE A 117 -23.01 -6.02 7.16
N GLU A 118 -24.25 -6.32 6.81
CA GLU A 118 -24.95 -7.49 7.34
C GLU A 118 -24.30 -8.81 6.89
N ALA A 119 -23.79 -8.88 5.67
CA ALA A 119 -23.00 -10.02 5.21
C ALA A 119 -21.70 -10.18 6.00
N THR A 120 -21.03 -9.08 6.32
CA THR A 120 -19.82 -9.08 7.17
C THR A 120 -20.11 -9.65 8.56
N ARG A 121 -21.26 -9.33 9.15
CA ARG A 121 -21.70 -9.93 10.42
C ARG A 121 -21.74 -11.46 10.35
N ARG A 122 -22.19 -12.01 9.21
CA ARG A 122 -22.26 -13.48 9.01
C ARG A 122 -20.89 -14.12 8.75
N GLN A 123 -19.90 -13.34 8.25
CA GLN A 123 -18.50 -13.82 8.06
C GLN A 123 -17.68 -13.75 9.34
N CYS A 124 -18.09 -12.91 10.30
CA CYS A 124 -17.35 -12.69 11.54
C CYS A 124 -17.33 -13.96 12.38
N ALA A 125 -16.15 -14.42 12.74
CA ALA A 125 -15.97 -15.56 13.63
C ALA A 125 -16.38 -15.22 15.08
N ALA A 126 -16.53 -16.24 15.93
CA ALA A 126 -16.96 -16.04 17.32
C ALA A 126 -15.99 -15.19 18.15
N ASP A 127 -14.71 -15.12 17.77
CA ASP A 127 -13.70 -14.28 18.39
C ASP A 127 -13.60 -12.86 17.77
N GLY A 128 -14.45 -12.52 16.83
CA GLY A 128 -14.48 -11.23 16.15
C GLY A 128 -13.59 -11.16 14.90
N SER A 129 -12.83 -12.19 14.57
CA SER A 129 -11.92 -12.18 13.43
C SER A 129 -12.61 -12.45 12.11
N LEU A 130 -11.99 -11.98 11.02
CA LEU A 130 -12.35 -12.24 9.64
C LEU A 130 -11.29 -13.12 8.93
N VAL A 131 -11.66 -13.66 7.78
CA VAL A 131 -10.83 -14.56 6.97
C VAL A 131 -10.43 -13.88 5.66
N GLU A 132 -9.18 -14.12 5.23
CA GLU A 132 -8.62 -13.64 3.98
C GLU A 132 -8.22 -14.79 3.04
N ALA A 133 -7.24 -15.60 3.45
CA ALA A 133 -6.54 -16.53 2.57
C ALA A 133 -6.97 -18.01 2.72
N PHE A 134 -7.43 -18.43 3.89
CA PHE A 134 -7.89 -19.81 4.12
C PHE A 134 -8.83 -19.90 5.33
N PRO A 135 -9.68 -20.94 5.42
CA PRO A 135 -10.66 -21.06 6.51
C PRO A 135 -10.02 -21.05 7.90
N ASN A 136 -10.64 -20.37 8.83
CA ASN A 136 -10.18 -20.20 10.22
C ASN A 136 -8.81 -19.49 10.38
N GLU A 137 -8.45 -18.67 9.40
CA GLU A 137 -7.17 -17.92 9.40
C GLU A 137 -7.06 -16.90 10.52
N LYS A 138 -8.16 -16.24 10.90
CA LYS A 138 -8.21 -15.18 11.90
C LYS A 138 -7.26 -14.02 11.54
N SER A 139 -7.49 -13.43 10.36
CA SER A 139 -6.64 -12.35 9.83
C SER A 139 -6.75 -11.09 10.67
N PHE A 140 -5.62 -10.64 11.25
CA PHE A 140 -5.54 -9.37 11.98
C PHE A 140 -5.75 -8.19 11.02
N CYS A 141 -5.04 -8.21 9.88
CA CYS A 141 -5.09 -7.14 8.89
C CYS A 141 -6.49 -6.92 8.34
N VAL A 142 -7.14 -7.99 7.83
CA VAL A 142 -8.47 -7.86 7.21
C VAL A 142 -9.54 -7.50 8.23
N THR A 143 -9.42 -7.99 9.48
CA THR A 143 -10.33 -7.60 10.56
C THR A 143 -10.22 -6.09 10.85
N ALA A 144 -8.99 -5.56 10.90
CA ALA A 144 -8.74 -4.13 11.09
C ALA A 144 -9.27 -3.29 9.92
N LEU A 145 -8.99 -3.73 8.69
CA LEU A 145 -9.41 -3.07 7.46
C LEU A 145 -10.94 -2.92 7.41
N ILE A 146 -11.66 -4.02 7.61
CA ILE A 146 -13.12 -4.01 7.51
C ILE A 146 -13.77 -3.23 8.66
N ALA A 147 -13.21 -3.32 9.88
CA ALA A 147 -13.68 -2.50 11.00
C ALA A 147 -13.52 -1.00 10.69
N PHE A 148 -12.36 -0.58 10.17
CA PHE A 148 -12.10 0.80 9.74
C PHE A 148 -13.06 1.24 8.65
N ASP A 149 -13.23 0.42 7.59
CA ASP A 149 -14.05 0.78 6.44
C ASP A 149 -15.54 0.88 6.78
N ILE A 150 -16.06 0.01 7.66
CA ILE A 150 -17.46 0.11 8.14
C ILE A 150 -17.64 1.40 8.96
N LEU A 151 -16.71 1.73 9.85
CA LEU A 151 -16.79 2.97 10.65
C LEU A 151 -16.75 4.21 9.75
N CYS A 152 -15.86 4.23 8.76
CA CYS A 152 -15.80 5.32 7.78
C CYS A 152 -17.09 5.44 6.95
N ALA A 153 -17.68 4.33 6.54
CA ALA A 153 -18.95 4.32 5.83
C ALA A 153 -20.11 4.82 6.71
N ALA A 154 -20.10 4.43 7.99
CA ALA A 154 -21.09 4.91 8.97
C ALA A 154 -20.97 6.42 9.20
N ASP A 155 -19.73 6.94 9.35
CA ASP A 155 -19.48 8.38 9.49
C ASP A 155 -19.95 9.17 8.26
N ALA A 156 -19.65 8.66 7.06
CA ALA A 156 -20.06 9.31 5.82
C ALA A 156 -21.58 9.36 5.66
N LEU A 157 -22.30 8.34 6.11
CA LEU A 157 -23.75 8.18 5.92
C LEU A 157 -24.58 8.68 7.12
N VAL A 158 -23.97 9.37 8.09
CA VAL A 158 -24.72 10.08 9.13
C VAL A 158 -25.69 11.08 8.47
N GLY A 159 -26.98 10.91 8.72
CA GLY A 159 -28.03 11.72 8.08
C GLY A 159 -28.67 11.09 6.82
N ASP A 160 -28.09 10.03 6.29
CA ASP A 160 -28.66 9.25 5.19
C ASP A 160 -29.39 7.99 5.66
N VAL A 161 -29.00 7.49 6.83
CA VAL A 161 -29.61 6.35 7.50
C VAL A 161 -30.04 6.73 8.91
N ASP A 162 -31.01 5.99 9.45
CA ASP A 162 -31.52 6.24 10.80
C ASP A 162 -30.52 5.81 11.89
N ALA A 163 -30.76 6.31 13.12
CA ALA A 163 -29.91 6.01 14.27
C ALA A 163 -29.89 4.50 14.61
N ALA A 164 -30.98 3.77 14.36
CA ALA A 164 -31.07 2.34 14.61
C ALA A 164 -30.15 1.57 13.64
N THR A 165 -30.11 1.96 12.38
CA THR A 165 -29.19 1.41 11.37
C THR A 165 -27.73 1.67 11.74
N LEU A 166 -27.36 2.89 12.14
CA LEU A 166 -26.01 3.20 12.61
C LEU A 166 -25.62 2.38 13.85
N ALA A 167 -26.55 2.23 14.81
CA ALA A 167 -26.31 1.41 16.00
C ALA A 167 -26.12 -0.07 15.63
N ARG A 168 -26.88 -0.60 14.69
CA ARG A 168 -26.73 -1.97 14.17
C ARG A 168 -25.37 -2.16 13.49
N TRP A 169 -24.93 -1.22 12.65
CA TRP A 169 -23.60 -1.28 12.01
C TRP A 169 -22.45 -1.26 13.03
N ARG A 170 -22.53 -0.42 14.06
CA ARG A 170 -21.58 -0.45 15.18
C ARG A 170 -21.60 -1.79 15.90
N GLY A 171 -22.76 -2.39 16.07
CA GLY A 171 -22.89 -3.75 16.63
C GLY A 171 -22.17 -4.83 15.81
N VAL A 172 -22.06 -4.66 14.49
CA VAL A 172 -21.25 -5.55 13.63
C VAL A 172 -19.76 -5.34 13.86
N VAL A 173 -19.32 -4.10 14.09
CA VAL A 173 -17.91 -3.75 14.30
C VAL A 173 -17.42 -4.13 15.71
N ALA A 174 -18.26 -4.06 16.74
CA ALA A 174 -17.88 -4.28 18.13
C ALA A 174 -17.05 -5.56 18.40
N PRO A 175 -17.41 -6.76 17.89
CA PRO A 175 -16.58 -7.95 18.07
C PRO A 175 -15.22 -7.85 17.36
N MET A 176 -15.12 -7.14 16.23
CA MET A 176 -13.84 -6.91 15.54
C MET A 176 -12.92 -6.02 16.37
N ILE A 177 -13.46 -4.97 16.99
CA ILE A 177 -12.73 -4.10 17.91
C ILE A 177 -12.23 -4.91 19.11
N ALA A 178 -13.09 -5.73 19.72
CA ALA A 178 -12.70 -6.61 20.82
C ALA A 178 -11.56 -7.57 20.42
N PHE A 179 -11.57 -8.07 19.19
CA PHE A 179 -10.48 -8.87 18.64
C PHE A 179 -9.17 -8.05 18.53
N LEU A 180 -9.19 -6.83 17.97
CA LEU A 180 -8.03 -5.98 17.80
C LEU A 180 -7.44 -5.48 19.15
N VAL A 181 -8.28 -5.29 20.16
CA VAL A 181 -7.86 -4.96 21.53
C VAL A 181 -7.12 -6.15 22.15
N LYS A 182 -7.59 -7.37 21.91
CA LYS A 182 -7.10 -8.58 22.59
C LYS A 182 -5.87 -9.20 21.94
N TYR A 183 -5.69 -9.05 20.63
CA TYR A 183 -4.72 -9.81 19.86
C TYR A 183 -3.74 -8.92 19.12
N ASP A 184 -2.52 -9.45 18.89
CA ASP A 184 -1.44 -8.76 18.18
C ASP A 184 -1.29 -9.27 16.75
N GLU A 185 -0.64 -8.45 15.91
CA GLU A 185 -0.02 -8.92 14.67
C GLU A 185 1.27 -9.67 15.05
N THR A 186 1.33 -10.96 14.73
CA THR A 186 2.38 -11.85 15.27
C THR A 186 3.41 -12.28 14.24
N HIS A 187 3.21 -11.95 12.97
CA HIS A 187 4.05 -12.47 11.89
C HIS A 187 5.36 -11.72 11.74
N ALA A 188 5.30 -10.39 11.85
CA ALA A 188 6.41 -9.46 11.73
C ALA A 188 5.95 -8.06 12.17
N ILE A 189 6.83 -7.07 12.18
CA ILE A 189 6.42 -5.67 12.19
C ILE A 189 5.98 -5.32 10.77
N ILE A 190 4.66 -5.14 10.60
CA ILE A 190 4.02 -4.76 9.34
C ILE A 190 3.26 -3.47 9.62
N SER A 191 3.92 -2.34 9.37
CA SER A 191 3.42 -1.04 9.84
C SER A 191 2.08 -0.67 9.22
N ASN A 192 1.80 -1.08 7.97
CA ASN A 192 0.49 -0.81 7.37
C ASN A 192 -0.64 -1.57 8.08
N HIS A 193 -0.45 -2.82 8.54
CA HIS A 193 -1.44 -3.58 9.31
C HIS A 193 -1.71 -2.92 10.67
N LEU A 194 -0.63 -2.52 11.36
CA LEU A 194 -0.72 -1.85 12.64
C LEU A 194 -1.41 -0.47 12.51
N ALA A 195 -1.06 0.31 11.47
CA ALA A 195 -1.69 1.60 11.20
C ALA A 195 -3.19 1.46 10.94
N THR A 196 -3.60 0.43 10.19
CA THR A 196 -5.01 0.13 9.94
C THR A 196 -5.75 -0.18 11.25
N ALA A 197 -5.16 -1.00 12.11
CA ALA A 197 -5.74 -1.35 13.41
C ALA A 197 -5.85 -0.12 14.33
N ALA A 198 -4.80 0.70 14.41
CA ALA A 198 -4.82 1.94 15.18
C ALA A 198 -5.91 2.90 14.70
N ALA A 199 -6.08 3.04 13.37
CA ALA A 199 -7.11 3.89 12.78
C ALA A 199 -8.53 3.36 13.05
N ALA A 200 -8.76 2.05 12.97
CA ALA A 200 -10.04 1.43 13.32
C ALA A 200 -10.40 1.66 14.79
N LEU A 201 -9.45 1.40 15.70
CA LEU A 201 -9.63 1.62 17.14
C LEU A 201 -9.85 3.10 17.48
N SER A 202 -9.09 4.01 16.85
CA SER A 202 -9.24 5.45 17.02
C SER A 202 -10.64 5.92 16.65
N ARG A 203 -11.13 5.51 15.45
CA ARG A 203 -12.50 5.86 15.02
C ARG A 203 -13.58 5.27 15.91
N TRP A 204 -13.39 4.04 16.39
CA TRP A 204 -14.33 3.43 17.33
C TRP A 204 -14.52 4.29 18.59
N THR A 205 -13.42 4.83 19.14
CA THR A 205 -13.47 5.63 20.37
C THR A 205 -14.13 7.00 20.24
N GLU A 206 -14.41 7.44 19.01
CA GLU A 206 -15.20 8.67 18.79
C GLU A 206 -16.71 8.43 18.96
N HIS A 207 -17.14 7.17 18.80
CA HIS A 207 -18.54 6.78 18.90
C HIS A 207 -18.88 6.02 20.18
N CYS A 208 -17.86 5.43 20.81
CA CYS A 208 -18.01 4.56 21.97
C CYS A 208 -16.99 4.93 23.03
N ASP A 209 -17.46 5.06 24.28
CA ASP A 209 -16.58 5.31 25.43
C ASP A 209 -15.88 4.00 25.82
N ASP A 210 -14.75 3.71 25.17
CA ASP A 210 -13.99 2.47 25.30
C ASP A 210 -12.53 2.74 25.63
N ASP A 211 -12.21 2.69 26.92
CA ASP A 211 -10.85 2.92 27.44
C ASP A 211 -9.86 1.85 26.99
N HIS A 212 -10.32 0.62 26.75
CA HIS A 212 -9.43 -0.45 26.26
C HIS A 212 -9.01 -0.15 24.82
N ALA A 213 -9.94 0.25 23.96
CA ALA A 213 -9.64 0.64 22.60
C ALA A 213 -8.73 1.89 22.55
N ARG A 214 -8.98 2.92 23.41
CA ARG A 214 -8.11 4.10 23.51
C ARG A 214 -6.69 3.76 23.92
N ARG A 215 -6.53 2.91 24.94
CA ARG A 215 -5.21 2.44 25.37
C ARG A 215 -4.51 1.65 24.26
N ARG A 216 -5.24 0.72 23.62
CA ARG A 216 -4.69 -0.10 22.53
C ARG A 216 -4.26 0.73 21.32
N THR A 217 -5.01 1.78 20.96
CA THR A 217 -4.61 2.73 19.91
C THR A 217 -3.24 3.34 20.21
N ARG A 218 -3.03 3.82 21.43
CA ARG A 218 -1.74 4.40 21.85
C ARG A 218 -0.61 3.38 21.80
N GLU A 219 -0.83 2.17 22.34
CA GLU A 219 0.16 1.08 22.30
C GLU A 219 0.61 0.75 20.88
N ILE A 220 -0.33 0.65 19.94
CA ILE A 220 -0.03 0.34 18.54
C ILE A 220 0.71 1.52 17.89
N LEU A 221 0.29 2.75 18.11
CA LEU A 221 1.00 3.93 17.60
C LEU A 221 2.44 4.00 18.16
N ASP A 222 2.63 3.75 19.45
CA ASP A 222 3.96 3.68 20.06
C ASP A 222 4.84 2.60 19.43
N ILE A 223 4.26 1.45 19.07
CA ILE A 223 4.99 0.40 18.34
C ILE A 223 5.41 0.90 16.95
N ILE A 224 4.51 1.51 16.19
CA ILE A 224 4.80 2.03 14.85
C ILE A 224 5.90 3.09 14.91
N LEU A 225 5.78 4.06 15.81
CA LEU A 225 6.73 5.18 15.95
C LEU A 225 8.11 4.70 16.41
N ARG A 226 8.19 3.75 17.33
CA ARG A 226 9.48 3.16 17.79
C ARG A 226 10.18 2.33 16.71
N HIS A 227 9.44 1.78 15.75
CA HIS A 227 10.01 1.00 14.65
C HIS A 227 10.15 1.80 13.35
N GLN A 228 9.83 3.10 13.37
CA GLN A 228 10.19 3.98 12.27
C GLN A 228 11.71 4.13 12.22
N SER A 229 12.30 3.95 11.05
CA SER A 229 13.73 4.17 10.83
C SER A 229 14.09 5.64 11.04
N ASP A 230 15.31 5.92 11.49
CA ASP A 230 15.88 7.28 11.52
C ASP A 230 15.91 7.92 10.12
N GLU A 231 15.94 7.09 9.07
CA GLU A 231 15.85 7.50 7.66
C GLU A 231 14.42 7.91 7.24
N GLY A 232 13.42 7.61 8.05
CA GLY A 232 12.03 8.05 7.91
C GLY A 232 11.04 6.98 7.48
N TRP A 233 11.47 5.86 6.90
CA TRP A 233 10.56 4.81 6.47
C TRP A 233 9.98 3.98 7.63
N PHE A 234 8.77 3.49 7.43
CA PHE A 234 8.13 2.54 8.34
C PHE A 234 8.44 1.10 7.93
N MET A 235 8.61 0.23 8.94
CA MET A 235 9.02 -1.16 8.71
C MET A 235 7.91 -1.98 8.04
N GLU A 236 8.26 -2.61 6.91
CA GLU A 236 7.43 -3.58 6.20
C GLU A 236 8.19 -4.92 6.11
N TYR A 237 7.92 -5.81 7.06
CA TYR A 237 8.74 -6.98 7.38
C TYR A 237 10.15 -6.54 7.84
N ASP A 238 11.17 -6.76 7.02
CA ASP A 238 12.57 -6.48 7.37
C ASP A 238 13.16 -5.27 6.61
N GLY A 239 12.34 -4.45 5.96
CA GLY A 239 12.83 -3.32 5.16
C GLY A 239 11.79 -2.28 4.82
N ALA A 240 12.20 -1.32 3.99
CA ALA A 240 11.34 -0.27 3.44
C ALA A 240 10.60 -0.79 2.20
N ASP A 241 9.30 -0.52 2.10
CA ASP A 241 8.53 -0.73 0.87
C ASP A 241 7.67 0.49 0.55
N PRO A 242 8.03 1.28 -0.48
CA PRO A 242 7.36 2.55 -0.76
C PRO A 242 5.85 2.42 -1.02
N GLY A 243 5.40 1.38 -1.70
CA GLY A 243 4.00 1.20 -2.02
C GLY A 243 3.15 0.96 -0.77
N TYR A 244 3.53 0.00 0.06
CA TYR A 244 2.84 -0.27 1.31
C TYR A 244 2.99 0.86 2.33
N GLU A 245 4.07 1.61 2.27
CA GLU A 245 4.23 2.81 3.10
C GLU A 245 3.17 3.85 2.75
N THR A 246 2.86 4.07 1.45
CA THR A 246 1.75 4.97 1.07
C THR A 246 0.39 4.47 1.55
N LEU A 247 0.16 3.17 1.64
CA LEU A 247 -1.05 2.59 2.23
C LEU A 247 -1.12 2.87 3.73
N GLY A 248 -0.06 2.54 4.49
CA GLY A 248 0.03 2.77 5.93
C GLY A 248 -0.15 4.24 6.30
N LEU A 249 0.46 5.15 5.51
CA LEU A 249 0.26 6.59 5.66
C LEU A 249 -1.20 7.01 5.54
N GLY A 250 -2.02 6.33 4.73
CA GLY A 250 -3.45 6.62 4.60
C GLY A 250 -4.19 6.51 5.93
N TYR A 251 -3.85 5.54 6.75
CA TYR A 251 -4.43 5.31 8.06
C TYR A 251 -3.84 6.23 9.13
N LEU A 252 -2.52 6.44 9.12
CA LEU A 252 -1.87 7.40 10.04
C LEU A 252 -2.33 8.83 9.78
N ALA A 253 -2.53 9.22 8.52
CA ALA A 253 -3.08 10.51 8.15
C ALA A 253 -4.52 10.70 8.64
N ASP A 254 -5.34 9.64 8.62
CA ASP A 254 -6.68 9.66 9.17
C ASP A 254 -6.67 9.99 10.68
N ILE A 255 -5.79 9.33 11.43
CA ILE A 255 -5.60 9.60 12.86
C ILE A 255 -5.09 11.02 13.07
N PHE A 256 -4.07 11.45 12.29
CA PHE A 256 -3.44 12.77 12.44
C PHE A 256 -4.42 13.91 12.22
N VAL A 257 -5.26 13.84 11.21
CA VAL A 257 -6.24 14.90 10.92
C VAL A 257 -7.30 15.01 12.01
N ARG A 258 -7.66 13.90 12.64
CA ARG A 258 -8.69 13.85 13.70
C ARG A 258 -8.10 14.15 15.09
N HIS A 259 -6.90 13.68 15.36
CA HIS A 259 -6.19 13.79 16.62
C HIS A 259 -4.71 14.20 16.36
N PRO A 260 -4.45 15.46 16.02
CA PRO A 260 -3.10 15.94 15.74
C PRO A 260 -2.18 15.76 16.95
N SER A 261 -0.96 15.27 16.71
CA SER A 261 0.12 15.24 17.70
C SER A 261 1.45 15.58 17.04
N ASP A 262 2.39 16.14 17.79
CA ASP A 262 3.71 16.53 17.29
C ASP A 262 4.54 15.31 16.86
N ASP A 263 4.47 14.22 17.63
CA ASP A 263 5.19 12.98 17.31
C ASP A 263 4.71 12.38 15.99
N LEU A 264 3.39 12.32 15.78
CA LEU A 264 2.83 11.80 14.54
C LEU A 264 3.10 12.76 13.37
N ARG A 265 3.04 14.08 13.59
CA ARG A 265 3.44 15.09 12.59
C ARG A 265 4.90 14.90 12.16
N ALA A 266 5.80 14.75 13.12
CA ALA A 266 7.22 14.54 12.84
C ALA A 266 7.46 13.22 12.07
N ALA A 267 6.79 12.14 12.47
CA ALA A 267 6.89 10.84 11.83
C ALA A 267 6.38 10.86 10.39
N LEU A 268 5.20 11.44 10.14
CA LEU A 268 4.64 11.62 8.79
C LEU A 268 5.57 12.45 7.91
N GLY A 269 6.13 13.55 8.45
CA GLY A 269 7.06 14.40 7.71
C GLY A 269 8.35 13.68 7.32
N ARG A 270 8.90 12.82 8.19
CA ARG A 270 10.08 11.98 7.85
C ARG A 270 9.75 10.98 6.75
N SER A 271 8.61 10.29 6.88
CA SER A 271 8.19 9.28 5.90
C SER A 271 7.93 9.89 4.52
N LEU A 272 7.23 11.03 4.44
CA LEU A 272 6.99 11.72 3.17
C LEU A 272 8.29 12.16 2.49
N ARG A 273 9.30 12.61 3.26
CA ARG A 273 10.63 12.93 2.70
C ARG A 273 11.35 11.70 2.16
N PHE A 274 11.29 10.57 2.87
CA PHE A 274 11.85 9.31 2.37
C PHE A 274 11.13 8.86 1.08
N LEU A 275 9.80 8.88 1.06
CA LEU A 275 9.00 8.49 -0.11
C LEU A 275 9.26 9.35 -1.35
N ALA A 276 9.66 10.61 -1.19
CA ALA A 276 10.01 11.48 -2.31
C ALA A 276 11.16 10.90 -3.17
N TYR A 277 12.06 10.12 -2.57
CA TYR A 277 13.14 9.43 -3.30
C TYR A 277 12.67 8.20 -4.08
N ALA A 278 11.47 7.69 -3.82
CA ALA A 278 10.88 6.57 -4.55
C ALA A 278 10.07 6.99 -5.79
N ALA A 279 9.95 8.29 -6.05
CA ALA A 279 9.40 8.83 -7.29
C ALA A 279 10.50 8.87 -8.37
N HIS A 280 10.18 8.46 -9.61
CA HIS A 280 11.16 8.33 -10.66
C HIS A 280 10.91 9.29 -11.84
N PRO A 281 11.95 9.60 -12.66
CA PRO A 281 11.82 10.51 -13.80
C PRO A 281 10.78 10.08 -14.85
N ASP A 282 10.61 8.76 -15.04
CA ASP A 282 9.66 8.17 -16.00
C ASP A 282 8.22 8.12 -15.48
N GLY A 283 7.97 8.64 -14.27
CA GLY A 283 6.66 8.62 -13.62
C GLY A 283 6.34 7.30 -12.89
N SER A 284 7.22 6.30 -12.89
CA SER A 284 7.06 5.10 -12.07
C SER A 284 7.39 5.39 -10.60
N PHE A 285 6.95 4.49 -9.70
CA PHE A 285 7.11 4.65 -8.26
C PHE A 285 7.49 3.33 -7.60
N GLY A 286 8.38 3.36 -6.61
CA GLY A 286 8.78 2.16 -5.89
C GLY A 286 9.43 1.11 -6.81
N GLY A 287 9.34 -0.16 -6.47
CA GLY A 287 9.81 -1.22 -7.35
C GLY A 287 10.68 -2.27 -6.69
N MET A 288 11.51 -2.91 -7.49
CA MET A 288 12.26 -4.12 -7.09
C MET A 288 13.31 -3.87 -5.99
N TYR A 289 13.67 -2.64 -5.73
CA TYR A 289 14.56 -2.29 -4.63
C TYR A 289 13.86 -2.28 -3.25
N GLY A 290 12.53 -2.15 -3.20
CA GLY A 290 11.73 -2.23 -1.99
C GLY A 290 11.62 -3.64 -1.43
N SER A 291 11.35 -3.79 -0.13
CA SER A 291 11.27 -5.09 0.55
C SER A 291 10.21 -6.02 -0.04
N ARG A 292 9.10 -5.48 -0.52
CA ARG A 292 7.97 -6.21 -1.11
C ARG A 292 7.83 -6.02 -2.63
N ASN A 293 8.75 -5.33 -3.29
CA ASN A 293 8.76 -5.06 -4.73
C ASN A 293 7.52 -4.31 -5.26
N THR A 294 6.88 -3.47 -4.46
CA THR A 294 5.65 -2.81 -4.88
C THR A 294 5.92 -1.60 -5.77
N ARG A 295 5.04 -1.39 -6.75
CA ARG A 295 5.11 -0.30 -7.75
C ARG A 295 3.87 0.60 -7.71
N PHE A 296 2.93 0.32 -6.81
CA PHE A 296 1.70 1.09 -6.69
C PHE A 296 1.85 2.26 -5.71
N ILE A 297 0.98 3.24 -5.84
CA ILE A 297 0.88 4.40 -4.97
C ILE A 297 -0.56 4.60 -4.52
N TYR A 298 -0.77 4.73 -3.20
CA TYR A 298 -2.06 5.04 -2.60
C TYR A 298 -2.18 6.55 -2.40
N PRO A 299 -3.05 7.26 -3.14
CA PRO A 299 -3.04 8.72 -3.17
C PRO A 299 -3.68 9.41 -1.97
N ALA A 300 -4.51 8.73 -1.16
CA ALA A 300 -5.31 9.36 -0.11
C ALA A 300 -4.49 10.19 0.88
N ALA A 301 -3.41 9.63 1.44
CA ALA A 301 -2.57 10.35 2.39
C ALA A 301 -1.90 11.57 1.76
N LEU A 302 -1.43 11.42 0.53
CA LEU A 302 -0.72 12.48 -0.18
C LEU A 302 -1.62 13.70 -0.43
N GLU A 303 -2.86 13.45 -0.84
CA GLU A 303 -3.86 14.50 -1.02
C GLU A 303 -4.32 15.13 0.31
N LEU A 304 -4.51 14.29 1.34
CA LEU A 304 -5.00 14.74 2.64
C LEU A 304 -3.98 15.60 3.38
N LEU A 305 -2.69 15.25 3.26
CA LEU A 305 -1.58 15.91 3.95
C LEU A 305 -0.92 17.03 3.13
N ALA A 306 -1.36 17.28 1.90
CA ALA A 306 -0.74 18.26 1.00
C ALA A 306 -0.75 19.72 1.56
N GLY A 307 -1.71 20.06 2.40
CA GLY A 307 -1.77 21.36 3.07
C GLY A 307 -0.77 21.49 4.24
N ASP A 308 -0.40 20.38 4.86
CA ASP A 308 0.49 20.36 6.02
C ASP A 308 1.96 20.16 5.64
N PHE A 309 2.23 19.40 4.57
CA PHE A 309 3.57 18.97 4.18
C PHE A 309 3.85 19.25 2.70
N PRO A 310 4.87 20.08 2.37
CA PRO A 310 5.27 20.35 0.98
C PRO A 310 5.64 19.08 0.20
N ALA A 311 6.28 18.10 0.86
CA ALA A 311 6.61 16.80 0.26
C ALA A 311 5.34 16.00 -0.12
N ALA A 312 4.27 16.05 0.68
CA ALA A 312 3.00 15.44 0.33
C ALA A 312 2.36 16.11 -0.89
N ALA A 313 2.41 17.44 -0.99
CA ALA A 313 1.92 18.18 -2.14
C ALA A 313 2.67 17.79 -3.43
N ALA A 314 4.01 17.67 -3.35
CA ALA A 314 4.84 17.23 -4.47
C ALA A 314 4.49 15.80 -4.91
N LEU A 315 4.38 14.87 -3.96
CA LEU A 315 4.03 13.47 -4.22
C LEU A 315 2.58 13.33 -4.72
N ALA A 316 1.62 14.13 -4.23
CA ALA A 316 0.25 14.13 -4.75
C ALA A 316 0.21 14.57 -6.22
N GLY A 317 0.93 15.64 -6.57
CA GLY A 317 1.10 16.08 -7.96
C GLY A 317 1.75 15.01 -8.84
N PHE A 318 2.79 14.35 -8.32
CA PHE A 318 3.43 13.22 -9.00
C PHE A 318 2.43 12.07 -9.21
N ALA A 319 1.73 11.62 -8.17
CA ALA A 319 0.76 10.54 -8.23
C ALA A 319 -0.33 10.80 -9.29
N ARG A 320 -0.89 12.01 -9.34
CA ARG A 320 -1.89 12.39 -10.36
C ARG A 320 -1.35 12.25 -11.77
N ARG A 321 -0.13 12.76 -12.06
CA ARG A 321 0.52 12.62 -13.38
C ARG A 321 0.80 11.16 -13.72
N SER A 322 1.32 10.39 -12.77
CA SER A 322 1.66 8.97 -12.96
C SER A 322 0.43 8.11 -13.22
N ILE A 323 -0.67 8.32 -12.50
CA ILE A 323 -1.95 7.65 -12.71
C ILE A 323 -2.51 8.03 -14.11
N GLN A 324 -2.45 9.30 -14.47
CA GLN A 324 -2.90 9.76 -15.80
C GLN A 324 -2.08 9.15 -16.94
N ALA A 325 -0.76 9.08 -16.78
CA ALA A 325 0.16 8.51 -17.76
C ALA A 325 0.21 6.97 -17.70
N ARG A 326 -0.42 6.35 -16.69
CA ARG A 326 -0.39 4.90 -16.44
C ARG A 326 1.02 4.34 -16.27
N THR A 327 1.89 5.07 -15.59
CA THR A 327 3.25 4.65 -15.24
C THR A 327 3.32 3.94 -13.88
N VAL A 328 2.22 3.91 -13.14
CA VAL A 328 2.02 3.14 -11.91
C VAL A 328 0.79 2.25 -12.03
N PRO A 329 0.70 1.11 -11.32
CA PRO A 329 -0.52 0.32 -11.25
C PRO A 329 -1.71 1.17 -10.80
N THR A 330 -2.80 1.13 -11.56
CA THR A 330 -4.05 1.85 -11.29
C THR A 330 -5.17 0.88 -10.91
N LEU A 331 -6.36 1.39 -10.60
CA LEU A 331 -7.51 0.56 -10.22
C LEU A 331 -7.84 -0.52 -11.25
N SER A 332 -7.62 -0.24 -12.54
CA SER A 332 -7.90 -1.19 -13.62
C SER A 332 -6.97 -2.41 -13.62
N THR A 333 -5.78 -2.30 -13.04
CA THR A 333 -4.77 -3.37 -12.99
C THR A 333 -4.78 -4.17 -11.69
N MET A 334 -5.49 -3.70 -10.66
CA MET A 334 -5.64 -4.42 -9.39
C MET A 334 -6.52 -5.65 -9.56
N ASP A 335 -6.13 -6.76 -8.95
CA ASP A 335 -7.00 -7.92 -8.80
C ASP A 335 -8.08 -7.69 -7.73
N ASP A 336 -9.11 -8.52 -7.70
CA ASP A 336 -10.24 -8.34 -6.80
C ASP A 336 -9.85 -8.39 -5.30
N PRO A 337 -8.94 -9.29 -4.84
CA PRO A 337 -8.52 -9.32 -3.44
C PRO A 337 -7.79 -8.06 -2.96
N ASN A 338 -7.08 -7.35 -3.85
CA ASN A 338 -6.32 -6.15 -3.52
C ASN A 338 -7.04 -4.84 -3.89
N LEU A 339 -8.25 -4.93 -4.48
CA LEU A 339 -8.95 -3.76 -5.02
C LEU A 339 -9.47 -2.81 -3.93
N ALA A 340 -10.00 -3.34 -2.81
CA ALA A 340 -10.70 -2.54 -1.81
C ALA A 340 -9.84 -1.41 -1.21
N PRO A 341 -8.63 -1.64 -0.68
CA PRO A 341 -7.80 -0.56 -0.13
C PRO A 341 -7.45 0.51 -1.17
N MET A 342 -7.17 0.10 -2.43
CA MET A 342 -6.83 1.03 -3.49
C MET A 342 -8.04 1.86 -3.93
N PHE A 343 -9.19 1.23 -4.11
CA PHE A 343 -10.44 1.90 -4.45
C PHE A 343 -10.82 2.95 -3.39
N ASN A 344 -10.76 2.56 -2.11
CA ASN A 344 -11.04 3.47 -1.00
C ASN A 344 -10.05 4.64 -0.97
N SER A 345 -8.77 4.38 -1.24
CA SER A 345 -7.76 5.44 -1.32
C SER A 345 -8.04 6.44 -2.44
N TYR A 346 -8.45 5.96 -3.64
CA TYR A 346 -8.85 6.83 -4.74
C TYR A 346 -10.12 7.62 -4.42
N CYS A 347 -11.12 6.98 -3.81
CA CYS A 347 -12.34 7.67 -3.39
C CYS A 347 -12.06 8.73 -2.33
N ARG A 348 -11.21 8.45 -1.34
CA ARG A 348 -10.78 9.44 -0.34
C ARG A 348 -10.05 10.62 -1.00
N ALA A 349 -9.12 10.35 -1.91
CA ALA A 349 -8.41 11.39 -2.66
C ALA A 349 -9.35 12.25 -3.52
N PHE A 350 -10.35 11.65 -4.13
CA PHE A 350 -11.34 12.33 -4.97
C PHE A 350 -12.38 13.11 -4.17
N CYS A 351 -12.85 12.54 -3.05
CA CYS A 351 -13.90 13.13 -2.24
C CYS A 351 -13.39 14.13 -1.19
N SER A 352 -12.09 14.10 -0.84
CA SER A 352 -11.48 15.14 -0.03
C SER A 352 -11.68 16.50 -0.69
N GLY A 353 -12.16 17.47 0.06
CA GLY A 353 -12.39 18.84 -0.43
C GLY A 353 -11.12 19.45 -1.04
N PRO A 354 -11.23 20.58 -1.75
CA PRO A 354 -10.06 21.27 -2.26
C PRO A 354 -9.12 21.59 -1.10
N VAL A 355 -7.83 21.30 -1.29
CA VAL A 355 -6.78 21.73 -0.35
C VAL A 355 -6.84 23.26 -0.30
N ARG A 356 -7.23 23.84 0.84
CA ARG A 356 -7.48 25.28 0.98
C ARG A 356 -6.21 26.12 0.84
N ASP A 357 -5.05 25.53 1.19
CA ASP A 357 -3.73 26.15 1.04
C ASP A 357 -2.81 25.20 0.28
N ILE A 358 -2.74 25.37 -1.04
CA ILE A 358 -1.74 24.67 -1.85
C ILE A 358 -0.41 25.38 -1.58
N ARG A 359 0.41 24.81 -0.69
CA ARG A 359 1.81 25.23 -0.56
C ARG A 359 2.53 24.92 -1.87
N PRO A 360 3.51 25.76 -2.29
CA PRO A 360 4.38 25.39 -3.40
C PRO A 360 4.97 24.01 -3.11
N ALA A 361 4.79 23.07 -4.03
CA ALA A 361 5.34 21.74 -3.91
C ALA A 361 6.87 21.82 -3.92
N GLU A 362 7.52 21.03 -3.08
CA GLU A 362 8.96 20.83 -3.17
C GLU A 362 9.31 20.15 -4.51
N THR A 363 10.50 20.44 -5.02
CA THR A 363 11.05 19.69 -6.15
C THR A 363 11.38 18.28 -5.68
N LEU A 364 10.85 17.24 -6.36
CA LEU A 364 11.19 15.86 -6.04
C LEU A 364 12.67 15.57 -6.34
N PRO A 365 13.35 14.73 -5.55
CA PRO A 365 14.76 14.41 -5.75
C PRO A 365 15.11 13.98 -7.17
N CYS A 366 14.26 13.18 -7.80
CA CYS A 366 14.45 12.73 -9.18
C CYS A 366 14.36 13.86 -10.24
N GLN A 367 13.80 15.02 -9.90
CA GLN A 367 13.68 16.19 -10.78
C GLN A 367 14.88 17.14 -10.65
N SER A 368 15.73 16.95 -9.62
CA SER A 368 16.93 17.77 -9.44
C SER A 368 17.93 17.56 -10.57
N SER A 369 18.50 18.64 -11.10
CA SER A 369 19.63 18.61 -12.04
C SER A 369 21.00 18.63 -11.35
N GLU A 370 21.03 18.81 -10.04
CA GLU A 370 22.25 18.78 -9.25
C GLU A 370 22.83 17.38 -9.15
N ARG A 371 24.17 17.28 -9.15
CA ARG A 371 24.85 16.02 -8.89
C ARG A 371 24.94 15.78 -7.39
N TRP A 372 24.35 14.68 -6.94
CA TRP A 372 24.45 14.22 -5.56
C TRP A 372 24.35 12.69 -5.47
N ARG A 373 24.86 12.15 -4.39
CA ARG A 373 24.70 10.76 -3.98
C ARG A 373 24.19 10.67 -2.57
N LEU A 374 23.34 9.71 -2.32
CA LEU A 374 22.73 9.50 -1.00
C LEU A 374 22.65 7.99 -0.71
N SER A 375 22.95 7.63 0.53
CA SER A 375 22.79 6.26 1.02
C SER A 375 21.81 6.24 2.17
N PHE A 376 20.79 5.41 2.05
CA PHE A 376 19.91 4.97 3.12
C PHE A 376 20.39 3.60 3.59
N ALA A 377 21.30 3.58 4.57
CA ALA A 377 21.95 2.36 5.03
C ALA A 377 20.97 1.36 5.64
N GLY A 378 19.97 1.84 6.39
CA GLY A 378 18.92 1.03 6.98
C GLY A 378 18.00 0.40 5.94
N ALA A 379 17.60 1.14 4.91
CA ALA A 379 16.84 0.65 3.77
C ALA A 379 17.71 -0.13 2.78
N GLY A 380 19.04 -0.03 2.88
CA GLY A 380 19.97 -0.63 1.94
C GLY A 380 19.87 -0.05 0.52
N LEU A 381 19.57 1.24 0.42
CA LEU A 381 19.44 1.93 -0.86
C LEU A 381 20.62 2.89 -1.06
N HIS A 382 21.18 2.86 -2.26
CA HIS A 382 22.17 3.83 -2.71
C HIS A 382 21.64 4.53 -3.96
N ILE A 383 21.61 5.88 -3.94
CA ILE A 383 21.01 6.69 -5.00
C ILE A 383 22.08 7.59 -5.60
N ASP A 384 22.23 7.56 -6.91
CA ASP A 384 23.07 8.45 -7.70
C ASP A 384 22.20 9.30 -8.64
N ASN A 385 22.35 10.60 -8.54
CA ASN A 385 21.55 11.56 -9.30
C ASN A 385 22.44 12.62 -9.95
N ASP A 386 22.14 12.95 -11.18
CA ASP A 386 22.63 14.16 -11.85
C ASP A 386 21.60 14.70 -12.86
N ARG A 387 22.05 15.59 -13.74
CA ARG A 387 21.20 16.17 -14.79
C ARG A 387 20.69 15.12 -15.80
N THR A 388 21.42 14.01 -15.99
CA THR A 388 21.17 13.04 -17.08
C THR A 388 20.46 11.79 -16.61
N HIS A 389 20.62 11.42 -15.34
CA HIS A 389 20.07 10.16 -14.83
C HIS A 389 19.67 10.22 -13.35
N TYR A 390 18.91 9.20 -12.95
CA TYR A 390 18.56 8.88 -11.57
C TYR A 390 18.69 7.37 -11.39
N THR A 391 19.57 6.92 -10.54
CA THR A 391 19.87 5.49 -10.35
C THR A 391 19.68 5.10 -8.90
N ILE A 392 18.92 4.05 -8.65
CA ILE A 392 18.72 3.44 -7.32
C ILE A 392 19.30 2.04 -7.33
N VAL A 393 20.17 1.75 -6.36
CA VAL A 393 20.75 0.42 -6.16
C VAL A 393 20.34 -0.11 -4.80
N SER A 394 19.79 -1.34 -4.76
CA SER A 394 19.49 -2.03 -3.51
C SER A 394 20.63 -2.96 -3.09
N THR A 395 21.37 -2.55 -2.10
CA THR A 395 22.49 -3.34 -1.54
C THR A 395 22.01 -4.54 -0.73
N LEU A 396 20.84 -4.44 -0.09
CA LEU A 396 20.23 -5.58 0.61
C LEU A 396 19.79 -6.68 -0.36
N LYS A 397 19.46 -6.33 -1.60
CA LYS A 397 18.94 -7.28 -2.62
C LYS A 397 19.99 -7.63 -3.67
N GLY A 398 21.24 -7.79 -3.25
CA GLY A 398 22.32 -8.27 -4.10
C GLY A 398 22.72 -7.30 -5.23
N GLY A 399 22.46 -6.00 -5.07
CA GLY A 399 22.78 -5.01 -6.08
C GLY A 399 21.76 -4.93 -7.21
N VAL A 400 20.47 -5.09 -6.92
CA VAL A 400 19.39 -4.74 -7.86
C VAL A 400 19.52 -3.27 -8.25
N VAL A 401 19.50 -2.97 -9.55
CA VAL A 401 19.67 -1.61 -10.10
C VAL A 401 18.38 -1.20 -10.80
N CYS A 402 17.89 0.00 -10.47
CA CYS A 402 16.87 0.71 -11.22
C CYS A 402 17.48 2.02 -11.72
N HIS A 403 17.66 2.13 -13.03
CA HIS A 403 18.26 3.29 -13.69
C HIS A 403 17.25 3.97 -14.58
N PHE A 404 17.13 5.28 -14.45
CA PHE A 404 16.17 6.13 -15.16
C PHE A 404 16.93 7.26 -15.87
N ASN A 405 16.79 7.32 -17.20
CA ASN A 405 17.29 8.45 -17.97
C ASN A 405 16.34 9.65 -17.84
N LYS A 406 16.92 10.84 -17.72
CA LYS A 406 16.19 12.12 -17.69
C LYS A 406 16.12 12.79 -19.07
N ASP A 407 16.86 12.25 -20.06
CA ASP A 407 16.79 12.70 -21.44
C ASP A 407 15.74 11.84 -22.18
N ASP A 408 14.72 12.50 -22.74
CA ASP A 408 13.65 11.86 -23.52
C ASP A 408 14.13 11.14 -24.80
N ARG A 409 15.38 11.37 -25.22
CA ARG A 409 16.01 10.74 -26.38
C ARG A 409 16.56 9.34 -26.09
N MET A 410 16.68 8.97 -24.82
CA MET A 410 17.22 7.68 -24.38
C MET A 410 16.09 6.76 -23.89
N PRO A 411 16.28 5.42 -23.85
CA PRO A 411 15.36 4.52 -23.17
C PRO A 411 15.08 5.02 -21.75
N ARG A 412 13.80 5.13 -21.39
CA ARG A 412 13.37 5.82 -20.16
C ARG A 412 13.83 5.14 -18.88
N SER A 413 13.92 3.82 -18.87
CA SER A 413 14.34 3.09 -17.67
C SER A 413 15.00 1.76 -18.04
N ARG A 414 15.99 1.36 -17.23
CA ARG A 414 16.61 0.04 -17.27
C ARG A 414 16.56 -0.55 -15.87
N ILE A 415 16.03 -1.77 -15.74
CA ILE A 415 16.00 -2.51 -14.49
C ILE A 415 16.89 -3.74 -14.64
N ASP A 416 17.90 -3.84 -13.78
CA ASP A 416 18.68 -5.06 -13.58
C ASP A 416 18.28 -5.71 -12.27
N ALA A 417 17.57 -6.80 -12.34
CA ALA A 417 16.97 -7.47 -11.18
C ALA A 417 17.95 -8.36 -10.40
N GLY A 418 19.23 -8.36 -10.76
CA GLY A 418 20.23 -9.22 -10.13
C GLY A 418 20.45 -10.52 -10.90
N VAL A 419 21.11 -11.48 -10.26
CA VAL A 419 21.54 -12.74 -10.87
C VAL A 419 20.72 -13.91 -10.35
N ALA A 420 20.38 -14.82 -11.24
CA ALA A 420 19.84 -16.15 -10.91
C ALA A 420 20.73 -17.24 -11.47
N ILE A 421 20.81 -18.36 -10.76
CA ILE A 421 21.53 -19.56 -11.18
C ILE A 421 20.66 -20.78 -11.00
N ASP A 422 20.84 -21.78 -11.87
CA ASP A 422 20.28 -23.12 -11.72
C ASP A 422 21.39 -24.05 -11.23
N VAL A 423 21.13 -24.71 -10.13
CA VAL A 423 22.03 -25.73 -9.55
C VAL A 423 21.22 -27.01 -9.36
N GLY A 424 21.44 -27.98 -10.22
CA GLY A 424 20.74 -29.27 -10.17
C GLY A 424 19.21 -29.19 -10.29
N GLY A 425 18.70 -28.28 -11.13
CA GLY A 425 17.26 -28.06 -11.34
C GLY A 425 16.59 -27.19 -10.25
N ARG A 426 17.36 -26.59 -9.35
CA ARG A 426 16.87 -25.64 -8.35
C ARG A 426 17.39 -24.25 -8.67
N ILE A 427 16.48 -23.28 -8.65
CA ILE A 427 16.79 -21.87 -8.94
C ILE A 427 17.18 -21.17 -7.63
N PHE A 428 18.30 -20.46 -7.71
CA PHE A 428 18.81 -19.59 -6.64
C PHE A 428 19.03 -18.18 -7.17
N THR A 429 18.93 -17.18 -6.31
CA THR A 429 19.08 -15.76 -6.68
C THR A 429 19.73 -14.95 -5.58
N THR A 430 20.36 -13.85 -5.94
CA THR A 430 20.89 -12.85 -5.00
C THR A 430 19.84 -11.80 -4.61
N GLN A 431 18.65 -11.82 -5.20
CA GLN A 431 17.61 -10.80 -5.03
C GLN A 431 16.94 -10.82 -3.64
N ALA A 432 17.07 -11.89 -2.86
CA ALA A 432 16.49 -11.95 -1.52
C ALA A 432 17.16 -10.95 -0.58
N PRO A 433 16.38 -10.16 0.19
CA PRO A 433 16.97 -9.22 1.14
C PRO A 433 17.89 -9.91 2.14
N SER A 434 19.09 -9.36 2.33
CA SER A 434 20.06 -9.86 3.31
C SER A 434 20.90 -8.70 3.88
N ARG A 435 20.93 -8.56 5.21
CA ARG A 435 21.81 -7.64 5.92
C ARG A 435 23.24 -8.18 6.05
N GLN A 436 23.50 -9.41 5.59
CA GLN A 436 24.82 -10.05 5.61
C GLN A 436 25.61 -9.77 4.32
N ASN A 437 25.03 -9.07 3.35
CA ASN A 437 25.74 -8.64 2.16
C ASN A 437 26.91 -7.73 2.55
N ARG A 438 28.07 -7.96 1.96
CA ARG A 438 29.22 -7.08 2.11
C ARG A 438 29.15 -5.98 1.07
N ILE A 439 29.42 -4.75 1.48
CA ILE A 439 29.26 -3.56 0.65
C ILE A 439 30.56 -2.77 0.69
N GLU A 440 31.10 -2.45 -0.48
CA GLU A 440 32.23 -1.53 -0.66
C GLU A 440 31.76 -0.39 -1.57
N ILE A 441 31.98 0.86 -1.15
CA ILE A 441 31.57 2.05 -1.89
C ILE A 441 32.79 2.91 -2.13
N ASP A 442 33.11 3.13 -3.40
CA ASP A 442 34.09 4.09 -3.88
C ASP A 442 33.39 5.29 -4.55
N ALA A 443 34.18 6.28 -4.98
CA ALA A 443 33.70 7.50 -5.61
C ALA A 443 32.75 7.24 -6.80
N ASP A 444 33.02 6.24 -7.65
CA ASP A 444 32.23 5.95 -8.85
C ASP A 444 31.74 4.50 -8.93
N ARG A 445 31.98 3.72 -7.88
CA ARG A 445 31.75 2.28 -7.91
C ARG A 445 31.15 1.77 -6.61
N LEU A 446 30.15 0.91 -6.75
CA LEU A 446 29.52 0.16 -5.67
C LEU A 446 29.73 -1.34 -5.91
N ILE A 447 30.25 -2.04 -4.92
CA ILE A 447 30.43 -3.49 -4.94
C ILE A 447 29.52 -4.11 -3.89
N VAL A 448 28.76 -5.14 -4.28
CA VAL A 448 27.89 -5.91 -3.40
C VAL A 448 28.26 -7.39 -3.50
N GLU A 449 28.75 -7.96 -2.40
CA GLU A 449 28.94 -9.41 -2.29
C GLU A 449 27.74 -10.01 -1.59
N SER A 450 27.04 -10.91 -2.28
CA SER A 450 25.81 -11.55 -1.80
C SER A 450 25.83 -13.06 -2.02
N GLU A 451 25.17 -13.79 -1.13
CA GLU A 451 25.02 -15.22 -1.25
C GLU A 451 23.75 -15.57 -2.04
N PHE A 452 23.83 -16.63 -2.86
CA PHE A 452 22.67 -17.14 -3.57
C PHE A 452 21.74 -17.90 -2.64
N VAL A 453 20.47 -17.52 -2.63
CA VAL A 453 19.42 -18.17 -1.85
C VAL A 453 18.33 -18.74 -2.78
N ALA A 454 17.66 -19.80 -2.34
CA ALA A 454 16.64 -20.46 -3.14
C ALA A 454 15.50 -19.49 -3.49
N ALA A 455 15.19 -19.39 -4.78
CA ALA A 455 13.99 -18.70 -5.25
C ALA A 455 12.76 -19.59 -4.99
N ILE A 456 11.69 -19.00 -4.45
CA ILE A 456 10.47 -19.73 -4.15
C ILE A 456 9.53 -19.61 -5.36
N SER A 457 9.25 -20.73 -6.01
CA SER A 457 8.30 -20.82 -7.13
C SER A 457 7.32 -22.00 -6.96
N GLU A 458 7.07 -22.42 -5.73
CA GLU A 458 6.22 -23.59 -5.49
C GLU A 458 4.75 -23.32 -5.80
N GLN A 459 4.19 -24.11 -6.70
CA GLN A 459 2.75 -24.14 -6.97
C GLN A 459 2.02 -24.96 -5.89
N GLN A 460 0.77 -24.58 -5.63
CA GLN A 460 -0.11 -25.40 -4.82
C GLN A 460 -0.47 -26.69 -5.59
N THR A 461 -0.41 -27.82 -4.91
CA THR A 461 -0.83 -29.11 -5.46
C THR A 461 -2.13 -29.57 -4.79
N PRO A 462 -2.93 -30.45 -5.42
CA PRO A 462 -4.13 -30.99 -4.79
C PRO A 462 -3.85 -31.60 -3.41
N PHE A 463 -2.75 -32.31 -3.26
CA PHE A 463 -2.36 -32.89 -1.96
C PHE A 463 -2.07 -31.81 -0.91
N LYS A 464 -1.30 -30.78 -1.24
CA LYS A 464 -1.04 -29.65 -0.31
C LYS A 464 -2.34 -28.96 0.09
N MET A 465 -3.30 -28.81 -0.84
CA MET A 465 -4.61 -28.22 -0.56
C MET A 465 -5.44 -29.09 0.39
N ILE A 466 -5.45 -30.42 0.21
CA ILE A 466 -6.12 -31.35 1.13
C ILE A 466 -5.52 -31.21 2.53
N VAL A 467 -4.20 -31.22 2.66
CA VAL A 467 -3.51 -31.05 3.95
C VAL A 467 -3.87 -29.71 4.59
N LEU A 468 -3.86 -28.61 3.82
CA LEU A 468 -4.24 -27.29 4.32
C LEU A 468 -5.69 -27.28 4.84
N ARG A 469 -6.64 -27.91 4.11
CA ARG A 469 -8.04 -27.99 4.54
C ARG A 469 -8.21 -28.83 5.80
N MET A 470 -7.51 -29.96 5.91
CA MET A 470 -7.53 -30.77 7.13
C MET A 470 -6.99 -30.00 8.33
N LEU A 471 -5.88 -29.26 8.17
CA LEU A 471 -5.34 -28.38 9.21
C LEU A 471 -6.33 -27.26 9.56
N SER A 472 -6.99 -26.66 8.58
CA SER A 472 -7.98 -25.59 8.78
C SER A 472 -9.19 -26.08 9.58
N LEU A 473 -9.63 -27.32 9.36
CA LEU A 473 -10.78 -27.91 10.06
C LEU A 473 -10.45 -28.39 11.49
N THR A 474 -9.16 -28.60 11.80
CA THR A 474 -8.70 -29.18 13.07
C THR A 474 -7.79 -28.22 13.85
N VAL A 475 -6.54 -28.13 13.44
CA VAL A 475 -5.46 -27.42 14.15
C VAL A 475 -5.71 -25.91 14.20
N PHE A 476 -6.17 -25.30 13.10
CA PHE A 476 -6.36 -23.83 13.00
C PHE A 476 -7.56 -23.31 13.78
N ARG A 477 -8.41 -24.19 14.30
CA ARG A 477 -9.42 -23.80 15.28
C ARG A 477 -8.79 -23.29 16.58
N SER A 478 -7.61 -23.84 16.95
CA SER A 478 -6.81 -23.33 18.07
C SER A 478 -5.92 -22.18 17.57
N ARG A 479 -6.11 -20.97 18.10
CA ARG A 479 -5.29 -19.82 17.74
C ARG A 479 -3.80 -20.03 18.02
N ALA A 480 -3.44 -20.63 19.17
CA ALA A 480 -2.05 -20.88 19.52
C ALA A 480 -1.34 -21.78 18.49
N LEU A 481 -2.02 -22.83 18.03
CA LEU A 481 -1.48 -23.72 17.01
C LEU A 481 -1.41 -23.04 15.63
N LEU A 482 -2.44 -22.27 15.28
CA LEU A 482 -2.44 -21.46 14.05
C LEU A 482 -1.25 -20.51 14.01
N GLU A 483 -0.99 -19.76 15.08
CA GLU A 483 0.13 -18.81 15.17
C GLU A 483 1.50 -19.50 15.07
N ILE A 484 1.65 -20.71 15.61
CA ILE A 484 2.87 -21.51 15.44
C ILE A 484 3.08 -21.87 13.95
N VAL A 485 2.02 -22.37 13.29
CA VAL A 485 2.09 -22.74 11.87
C VAL A 485 2.34 -21.51 10.99
N LYS A 486 1.65 -20.41 11.23
CA LYS A 486 1.87 -19.15 10.50
C LYS A 486 3.32 -18.67 10.63
N ARG A 487 3.88 -18.61 11.84
CA ARG A 487 5.29 -18.25 12.06
C ARG A 487 6.26 -19.18 11.34
N MET A 488 5.98 -20.48 11.33
CA MET A 488 6.78 -21.45 10.61
C MET A 488 6.72 -21.24 9.09
N LEU A 489 5.53 -20.95 8.53
CA LEU A 489 5.35 -20.66 7.11
C LEU A 489 6.05 -19.35 6.71
N VAL A 490 5.90 -18.28 7.48
CA VAL A 490 6.60 -17.01 7.24
C VAL A 490 8.11 -17.20 7.26
N ARG A 491 8.64 -17.90 8.27
CA ARG A 491 10.08 -18.23 8.31
C ARG A 491 10.54 -18.99 7.07
N ARG A 492 9.78 -19.98 6.62
CA ARG A 492 10.14 -20.80 5.45
C ARG A 492 9.99 -20.05 4.13
N LEU A 493 8.94 -19.26 3.97
CA LEU A 493 8.58 -18.63 2.69
C LEU A 493 9.22 -17.25 2.50
N ILE A 494 9.48 -16.52 3.60
CA ILE A 494 9.92 -15.13 3.54
C ILE A 494 11.33 -14.96 4.14
N THR A 495 11.60 -15.49 5.35
CA THR A 495 12.79 -15.13 6.13
C THR A 495 13.96 -16.12 5.98
N ASN A 496 13.74 -17.42 6.14
CA ASN A 496 14.81 -18.44 6.12
C ASN A 496 14.83 -19.18 4.78
N LYS A 497 15.70 -18.75 3.88
CA LYS A 497 15.90 -19.39 2.59
C LYS A 497 17.15 -20.28 2.65
N SER A 498 17.08 -21.46 2.04
CA SER A 498 18.26 -22.30 1.88
C SER A 498 19.26 -21.61 0.95
N THR A 499 20.54 -21.61 1.33
CA THR A 499 21.62 -21.03 0.56
C THR A 499 22.24 -22.07 -0.37
N ALA A 500 22.85 -21.62 -1.46
CA ALA A 500 23.59 -22.45 -2.39
C ALA A 500 25.05 -22.64 -1.96
N GLY A 501 25.54 -21.90 -0.94
CA GLY A 501 26.96 -21.83 -0.59
C GLY A 501 27.80 -21.12 -1.65
N ILE A 502 27.19 -20.46 -2.60
CA ILE A 502 27.83 -19.73 -3.71
C ILE A 502 27.60 -18.24 -3.47
N ARG A 503 28.63 -17.44 -3.71
CA ARG A 503 28.56 -15.98 -3.62
C ARG A 503 28.76 -15.34 -4.98
N ASN A 504 28.09 -14.22 -5.19
CA ASN A 504 28.31 -13.31 -6.30
C ASN A 504 28.97 -12.04 -5.82
N ARG A 505 30.01 -11.57 -6.52
CA ARG A 505 30.57 -10.22 -6.35
C ARG A 505 30.09 -9.36 -7.51
N ARG A 506 29.11 -8.50 -7.23
CA ARG A 506 28.53 -7.59 -8.23
C ARG A 506 29.17 -6.22 -8.12
N THR A 507 29.73 -5.75 -9.24
CA THR A 507 30.30 -4.40 -9.36
C THR A 507 29.39 -3.55 -10.22
N ILE A 508 29.01 -2.37 -9.72
CA ILE A 508 28.16 -1.39 -10.40
C ILE A 508 28.97 -0.09 -10.49
N THR A 509 29.22 0.38 -11.71
CA THR A 509 29.88 1.68 -11.97
C THR A 509 28.79 2.69 -12.34
N PHE A 510 28.70 3.78 -11.56
CA PHE A 510 27.69 4.81 -11.75
C PHE A 510 27.99 5.69 -12.96
N GLY A 511 26.95 6.22 -13.58
CA GLY A 511 27.04 7.14 -14.71
C GLY A 511 25.77 7.16 -15.54
N PRO A 512 25.78 7.88 -16.67
CA PRO A 512 24.63 7.96 -17.60
C PRO A 512 24.24 6.61 -18.20
N ASP A 513 25.18 5.67 -18.28
CA ASP A 513 24.95 4.27 -18.64
C ASP A 513 25.71 3.38 -17.65
N PRO A 514 25.07 2.93 -16.56
CA PRO A 514 25.75 2.21 -15.51
C PRO A 514 26.24 0.84 -16.01
N ALA A 515 27.55 0.60 -15.81
CA ALA A 515 28.14 -0.71 -16.13
C ALA A 515 27.95 -1.66 -14.95
N ILE A 516 27.44 -2.85 -15.22
CA ILE A 516 27.17 -3.90 -14.23
C ILE A 516 27.94 -5.15 -14.61
N SER A 517 28.77 -5.66 -13.69
CA SER A 517 29.48 -6.93 -13.87
C SER A 517 29.27 -7.83 -12.66
N ASP A 518 29.12 -9.13 -12.92
CA ASP A 518 28.99 -10.16 -11.90
C ASP A 518 30.15 -11.14 -12.00
N ASP A 519 30.84 -11.35 -10.87
CA ASP A 519 31.89 -12.34 -10.73
C ASP A 519 31.37 -13.54 -9.96
N LEU A 520 31.27 -14.68 -10.65
CA LEU A 520 30.74 -15.94 -10.15
C LEU A 520 31.82 -16.99 -10.21
N PRO A 521 32.01 -17.81 -9.16
CA PRO A 521 32.93 -18.94 -9.22
C PRO A 521 32.51 -19.91 -10.34
N GLY A 522 33.47 -20.23 -11.21
CA GLY A 522 33.25 -21.22 -12.27
C GLY A 522 32.96 -22.60 -11.68
N SER A 523 31.82 -23.19 -12.02
CA SER A 523 31.48 -24.58 -11.71
C SER A 523 30.81 -25.20 -12.95
N LYS A 524 31.15 -26.46 -13.25
CA LYS A 524 30.56 -27.20 -14.38
C LYS A 524 29.05 -27.45 -14.23
N ASP A 525 28.55 -27.44 -13.01
CA ASP A 525 27.13 -27.71 -12.68
C ASP A 525 26.31 -26.45 -12.49
N LEU A 526 26.89 -25.27 -12.74
CA LEU A 526 26.26 -23.98 -12.52
C LEU A 526 25.83 -23.38 -13.88
N ARG A 527 24.53 -23.25 -14.09
CA ARG A 527 23.96 -22.54 -15.24
C ARG A 527 23.50 -21.15 -14.81
N ARG A 528 24.14 -20.09 -15.31
CA ARG A 528 23.64 -18.73 -15.15
C ARG A 528 22.37 -18.56 -15.96
N ILE A 529 21.30 -18.07 -15.32
CA ILE A 529 20.06 -17.68 -15.99
C ILE A 529 20.20 -16.19 -16.29
N VAL A 530 20.36 -15.90 -17.58
CA VAL A 530 20.31 -14.52 -18.09
C VAL A 530 18.87 -14.23 -18.46
N THR A 531 18.29 -13.18 -17.91
CA THR A 531 16.96 -12.68 -18.25
C THR A 531 17.07 -11.21 -18.63
N ASP A 532 16.42 -10.84 -19.72
CA ASP A 532 16.23 -9.47 -20.18
C ASP A 532 15.05 -8.78 -19.48
N ARG A 533 14.35 -9.51 -18.62
CA ARG A 533 13.19 -9.01 -17.88
C ARG A 533 13.39 -9.11 -16.38
N PRO A 534 12.82 -8.17 -15.61
CA PRO A 534 12.78 -8.25 -14.16
C PRO A 534 12.09 -9.54 -13.68
N PHE A 535 12.69 -10.20 -12.70
CA PHE A 535 12.10 -11.37 -12.05
C PHE A 535 11.94 -11.14 -10.55
N ARG A 536 11.19 -11.99 -9.87
CA ARG A 536 10.88 -11.88 -8.44
C ARG A 536 11.13 -13.19 -7.72
N SER A 537 11.73 -13.09 -6.55
CA SER A 537 12.12 -14.26 -5.75
C SER A 537 11.30 -14.44 -4.47
N ILE A 538 10.36 -13.51 -4.20
CA ILE A 538 9.51 -13.54 -3.01
C ILE A 538 8.06 -13.78 -3.40
N HIS A 539 7.35 -14.54 -2.55
CA HIS A 539 5.91 -14.74 -2.71
C HIS A 539 5.16 -13.55 -2.10
N MET A 540 4.58 -12.71 -2.96
CA MET A 540 3.75 -11.58 -2.56
C MET A 540 2.53 -11.48 -3.48
N ALA A 541 1.34 -11.58 -2.91
CA ALA A 541 0.08 -11.53 -3.64
C ALA A 541 -0.10 -10.21 -4.42
N SER A 542 0.38 -9.09 -3.83
CA SER A 542 0.33 -7.76 -4.42
C SER A 542 1.47 -7.44 -5.39
N SER A 543 2.12 -8.44 -5.97
CA SER A 543 3.20 -8.23 -6.93
C SER A 543 2.80 -8.71 -8.33
N GLY A 544 3.46 -8.19 -9.37
CA GLY A 544 3.24 -8.67 -10.74
C GLY A 544 2.19 -7.92 -11.54
N TYR A 545 1.65 -6.81 -11.05
CA TYR A 545 0.77 -5.97 -11.84
C TYR A 545 1.49 -5.46 -13.08
N TRP A 546 0.82 -5.58 -14.22
CA TRP A 546 1.32 -5.12 -15.50
C TRP A 546 0.63 -3.81 -15.92
N GLN A 547 1.39 -2.90 -16.53
CA GLN A 547 0.89 -1.62 -17.05
C GLN A 547 1.19 -1.48 -18.54
N ILE A 548 0.37 -0.68 -19.21
CA ILE A 548 0.66 -0.27 -20.57
C ILE A 548 2.01 0.48 -20.58
N GLY A 549 2.98 -0.07 -21.26
CA GLY A 549 4.35 0.46 -21.33
C GLY A 549 5.40 -0.30 -20.53
N ASP A 550 5.01 -1.34 -19.77
CA ASP A 550 5.97 -2.24 -19.13
C ASP A 550 6.82 -3.04 -20.13
N ASP A 551 6.31 -3.24 -21.35
CA ASP A 551 7.00 -3.91 -22.47
C ASP A 551 7.57 -2.91 -23.49
N ARG A 552 7.68 -1.62 -23.17
CA ARG A 552 8.37 -0.67 -24.07
C ARG A 552 9.87 -0.93 -23.97
N PRO A 553 10.55 -1.10 -25.14
CA PRO A 553 11.98 -1.31 -25.19
C PRO A 553 12.79 -0.15 -24.63
#